data_d9db787f187ff759c6ed31bf9edc4ce8
#
_entry.id   d9db787f187ff759c6ed31bf9edc4ce8
#
_cell.length_a   1.000
_cell.length_b   1.000
_cell.length_c   1.000
_cell.angle_alpha   90.00
_cell.angle_beta   90.00
_cell.angle_gamma   90.00
#
_symmetry.space_group_name_H-M   'P 1'
#
loop_
_entity.id
_entity.type
_entity.pdbx_description
1 polymer ?
#
loop_
_entity_poly.entity_id
_entity_poly.type
_entity_poly.pdbx_seq_one_letter_code
_entity_poly.pdbx_strand_id
1 'polypeptide(L)'
;VKVNEHDVNMSEAFAAKHHALLFAWVAREAVALAGEQAAAPVLRAGVRRYGEERGHRMALRAQQDGQPLSMATYLSYREWDVPAGEMRQTGVPRGSDLYAETRRCPWATVWQKEGLTNFGRYYCQEIDSALVRGFNPALVIDVRGTRTNGSRSCRFIYHDAFGSPLVHENSQRPETERRLPWSYHTAHLYAVMRTVLGEQLGTLGWQACDAALTTFAARFGSAMADWLNAHAGDDFSRLPGDA
;
A
#
# COMPACT_ATOMS: atom_id res chain seq x y z
N VAL A 1 -10.22 -2.73 -23.20
CA VAL A 1 -10.07 -1.27 -23.02
C VAL A 1 -8.82 -0.84 -23.77
N LYS A 2 -8.95 0.06 -24.78
CA LYS A 2 -7.79 0.66 -25.44
C LYS A 2 -7.10 1.56 -24.43
N VAL A 3 -5.91 1.15 -23.97
CA VAL A 3 -5.04 2.00 -23.15
C VAL A 3 -4.67 3.21 -24.00
N ASN A 4 -5.06 4.40 -23.59
CA ASN A 4 -4.79 5.64 -24.30
C ASN A 4 -3.31 6.01 -24.08
N GLU A 5 -2.63 6.63 -25.06
CA GLU A 5 -1.22 7.07 -24.90
C GLU A 5 -1.00 7.96 -23.67
N HIS A 6 -2.03 8.72 -23.27
CA HIS A 6 -2.02 9.53 -22.06
C HIS A 6 -1.94 8.68 -20.77
N ASP A 7 -2.61 7.52 -20.75
CA ASP A 7 -2.59 6.60 -19.59
C ASP A 7 -1.24 5.87 -19.47
N VAL A 8 -0.59 5.57 -20.58
CA VAL A 8 0.75 4.96 -20.59
C VAL A 8 1.78 5.96 -20.04
N ASN A 9 1.71 7.22 -20.43
CA ASN A 9 2.61 8.27 -19.93
C ASN A 9 2.42 8.54 -18.43
N MET A 10 1.18 8.52 -17.92
CA MET A 10 0.89 8.65 -16.49
C MET A 10 1.37 7.45 -15.69
N SER A 11 1.26 6.23 -16.24
CA SER A 11 1.73 5.00 -15.57
C SER A 11 3.22 5.07 -15.21
N GLU A 12 4.06 5.63 -16.07
CA GLU A 12 5.51 5.76 -15.87
C GLU A 12 5.90 6.95 -14.98
N ALA A 13 5.05 7.97 -14.88
CA ALA A 13 5.34 9.17 -14.09
C ALA A 13 5.34 8.92 -12.58
N PHE A 14 4.59 7.91 -12.12
CA PHE A 14 4.46 7.60 -10.69
C PHE A 14 5.54 6.63 -10.20
N ALA A 15 5.92 6.77 -8.94
CA ALA A 15 6.85 5.90 -8.22
C ALA A 15 6.43 5.82 -6.74
N ALA A 16 7.04 4.92 -5.97
CA ALA A 16 6.78 4.74 -4.54
C ALA A 16 6.85 6.05 -3.72
N LYS A 17 7.71 6.99 -4.11
CA LYS A 17 7.81 8.31 -3.45
C LYS A 17 6.53 9.13 -3.54
N HIS A 18 5.83 9.07 -4.66
CA HIS A 18 4.58 9.83 -4.88
C HIS A 18 3.47 9.30 -3.98
N HIS A 19 3.32 7.98 -3.92
CA HIS A 19 2.43 7.27 -3.01
C HIS A 19 2.73 7.62 -1.53
N ALA A 20 4.01 7.54 -1.13
CA ALA A 20 4.42 7.82 0.24
C ALA A 20 4.11 9.27 0.65
N LEU A 21 4.46 10.24 -0.19
CA LEU A 21 4.25 11.66 0.10
C LEU A 21 2.78 12.04 0.12
N LEU A 22 1.99 11.53 -0.82
CA LEU A 22 0.55 11.77 -0.84
C LEU A 22 -0.10 11.33 0.48
N PHE A 23 0.19 10.09 0.94
CA PHE A 23 -0.31 9.62 2.22
C PHE A 23 0.08 10.53 3.39
N ALA A 24 1.37 10.88 3.48
CA ALA A 24 1.86 11.68 4.60
C ALA A 24 1.28 13.11 4.60
N TRP A 25 1.02 13.69 3.43
CA TRP A 25 0.33 14.98 3.33
C TRP A 25 -1.13 14.87 3.72
N VAL A 26 -1.86 13.84 3.27
CA VAL A 26 -3.24 13.58 3.74
C VAL A 26 -3.26 13.46 5.27
N ALA A 27 -2.33 12.69 5.84
CA ALA A 27 -2.25 12.52 7.28
C ALA A 27 -1.91 13.83 8.01
N ARG A 28 -1.00 14.64 7.47
CA ARG A 28 -0.66 15.94 8.03
C ARG A 28 -1.86 16.88 8.06
N GLU A 29 -2.56 17.01 6.95
CA GLU A 29 -3.71 17.90 6.83
C GLU A 29 -4.88 17.42 7.71
N ALA A 30 -5.13 16.11 7.76
CA ALA A 30 -6.17 15.56 8.64
C ALA A 30 -5.88 15.85 10.13
N VAL A 31 -4.61 15.70 10.56
CA VAL A 31 -4.20 16.04 11.92
C VAL A 31 -4.29 17.54 12.17
N ALA A 32 -3.92 18.37 11.20
CA ALA A 32 -3.99 19.84 11.34
C ALA A 32 -5.43 20.34 11.45
N LEU A 33 -6.37 19.76 10.71
CA LEU A 33 -7.77 20.21 10.67
C LEU A 33 -8.62 19.59 11.79
N ALA A 34 -8.49 18.30 12.07
CA ALA A 34 -9.35 17.60 13.03
C ALA A 34 -8.68 17.32 14.39
N GLY A 35 -7.39 17.58 14.51
CA GLY A 35 -6.59 17.20 15.68
C GLY A 35 -6.16 15.73 15.65
N GLU A 36 -5.05 15.42 16.30
CA GLU A 36 -4.47 14.07 16.27
C GLU A 36 -5.40 13.00 16.86
N GLN A 37 -6.10 13.33 17.95
CA GLN A 37 -6.99 12.41 18.65
C GLN A 37 -8.11 11.91 17.74
N ALA A 38 -8.71 12.78 16.94
CA ALA A 38 -9.76 12.41 16.00
C ALA A 38 -9.20 11.80 14.69
N ALA A 39 -8.12 12.36 14.16
CA ALA A 39 -7.58 11.96 12.87
C ALA A 39 -6.86 10.59 12.92
N ALA A 40 -6.09 10.28 13.96
CA ALA A 40 -5.25 9.09 14.00
C ALA A 40 -6.02 7.76 13.83
N PRO A 41 -7.16 7.50 14.50
CA PRO A 41 -7.92 6.27 14.29
C PRO A 41 -8.49 6.18 12.88
N VAL A 42 -8.90 7.31 12.27
CA VAL A 42 -9.47 7.37 10.91
C VAL A 42 -8.40 7.13 9.85
N LEU A 43 -7.23 7.74 10.00
CA LEU A 43 -6.07 7.50 9.12
C LEU A 43 -5.69 6.02 9.11
N ARG A 44 -5.63 5.39 10.28
CA ARG A 44 -5.36 3.95 10.39
C ARG A 44 -6.47 3.09 9.77
N ALA A 45 -7.74 3.49 9.94
CA ALA A 45 -8.87 2.81 9.30
C ALA A 45 -8.76 2.87 7.77
N GLY A 46 -8.40 4.03 7.20
CA GLY A 46 -8.14 4.16 5.76
C GLY A 46 -7.00 3.26 5.29
N VAL A 47 -5.89 3.20 6.01
CA VAL A 47 -4.78 2.31 5.67
C VAL A 47 -5.17 0.83 5.78
N ARG A 48 -5.95 0.45 6.79
CA ARG A 48 -6.48 -0.93 6.90
C ARG A 48 -7.31 -1.29 5.69
N ARG A 49 -8.30 -0.47 5.34
CA ARG A 49 -9.14 -0.70 4.16
C ARG A 49 -8.30 -0.81 2.88
N TYR A 50 -7.39 0.12 2.65
CA TYR A 50 -6.47 0.09 1.51
C TYR A 50 -5.64 -1.20 1.45
N GLY A 51 -5.09 -1.63 2.58
CA GLY A 51 -4.32 -2.87 2.68
C GLY A 51 -5.16 -4.12 2.46
N GLU A 52 -6.36 -4.17 3.03
CA GLU A 52 -7.30 -5.30 2.86
C GLU A 52 -7.78 -5.44 1.41
N GLU A 53 -8.14 -4.35 0.74
CA GLU A 53 -8.53 -4.36 -0.66
C GLU A 53 -7.38 -4.86 -1.57
N ARG A 54 -6.13 -4.48 -1.28
CA ARG A 54 -4.95 -5.00 -1.97
C ARG A 54 -4.74 -6.49 -1.72
N GLY A 55 -4.77 -6.90 -0.46
CA GLY A 55 -4.66 -8.31 -0.09
C GLY A 55 -5.73 -9.16 -0.78
N HIS A 56 -6.96 -8.67 -0.84
CA HIS A 56 -8.06 -9.32 -1.54
C HIS A 56 -7.78 -9.50 -3.04
N ARG A 57 -7.30 -8.48 -3.74
CA ARG A 57 -6.91 -8.62 -5.16
C ARG A 57 -5.79 -9.63 -5.36
N MET A 58 -4.80 -9.66 -4.46
CA MET A 58 -3.75 -10.68 -4.51
C MET A 58 -4.34 -12.09 -4.34
N ALA A 59 -5.33 -12.26 -3.44
CA ALA A 59 -6.04 -13.52 -3.26
C ALA A 59 -6.84 -13.93 -4.50
N LEU A 60 -7.57 -13.00 -5.13
CA LEU A 60 -8.31 -13.27 -6.36
C LEU A 60 -7.37 -13.77 -7.48
N ARG A 61 -6.19 -13.14 -7.66
CA ARG A 61 -5.20 -13.62 -8.63
C ARG A 61 -4.66 -15.00 -8.29
N ALA A 62 -4.35 -15.24 -7.03
CA ALA A 62 -3.89 -16.56 -6.59
C ALA A 62 -4.94 -17.65 -6.87
N GLN A 63 -6.22 -17.35 -6.60
CA GLN A 63 -7.33 -18.26 -6.89
C GLN A 63 -7.51 -18.50 -8.40
N GLN A 64 -7.42 -17.46 -9.24
CA GLN A 64 -7.45 -17.62 -10.70
C GLN A 64 -6.31 -18.51 -11.22
N ASP A 65 -5.13 -18.44 -10.56
CA ASP A 65 -3.97 -19.27 -10.88
C ASP A 65 -4.02 -20.67 -10.20
N GLY A 66 -5.13 -21.02 -9.52
CA GLY A 66 -5.31 -22.29 -8.83
C GLY A 66 -4.42 -22.48 -7.60
N GLN A 67 -3.88 -21.39 -7.03
CA GLN A 67 -2.99 -21.44 -5.88
C GLN A 67 -3.78 -21.41 -4.55
N PRO A 68 -3.31 -22.13 -3.51
CA PRO A 68 -3.90 -22.04 -2.19
C PRO A 68 -3.62 -20.67 -1.56
N LEU A 69 -4.53 -20.15 -0.74
CA LEU A 69 -4.33 -18.88 -0.03
C LEU A 69 -3.46 -19.07 1.22
N SER A 70 -2.24 -19.59 1.03
CA SER A 70 -1.22 -19.80 2.07
C SER A 70 -0.32 -18.57 2.25
N MET A 71 0.47 -18.53 3.33
CA MET A 71 1.47 -17.49 3.54
C MET A 71 2.56 -17.51 2.45
N ALA A 72 2.97 -18.68 1.99
CA ALA A 72 3.92 -18.82 0.88
C ALA A 72 3.38 -18.15 -0.41
N THR A 73 2.09 -18.39 -0.73
CA THR A 73 1.42 -17.76 -1.87
C THR A 73 1.34 -16.25 -1.69
N TYR A 74 0.92 -15.76 -0.52
CA TYR A 74 0.89 -14.32 -0.22
C TYR A 74 2.23 -13.65 -0.52
N LEU A 75 3.33 -14.23 -0.06
CA LEU A 75 4.68 -13.69 -0.24
C LEU A 75 5.11 -13.65 -1.71
N SER A 76 4.56 -14.53 -2.56
CA SER A 76 4.87 -14.60 -4.00
C SER A 76 3.96 -13.73 -4.89
N TYR A 77 2.81 -13.23 -4.39
CA TYR A 77 1.82 -12.47 -5.16
C TYR A 77 1.91 -10.95 -4.99
N ARG A 78 3.11 -10.42 -4.74
CA ARG A 78 3.34 -8.98 -4.57
C ARG A 78 2.87 -8.18 -5.80
N GLU A 79 2.08 -7.11 -5.56
CA GLU A 79 1.50 -6.25 -6.60
C GLU A 79 2.38 -5.08 -7.06
N TRP A 80 3.47 -4.80 -6.38
CA TRP A 80 4.32 -3.63 -6.65
C TRP A 80 5.79 -4.00 -6.69
N ASP A 81 6.56 -3.11 -7.32
CA ASP A 81 8.02 -3.17 -7.35
C ASP A 81 8.64 -1.80 -7.07
N VAL A 82 9.90 -1.81 -6.72
CA VAL A 82 10.72 -0.60 -6.56
C VAL A 82 12.06 -0.81 -7.24
N PRO A 83 12.70 0.27 -7.73
CA PRO A 83 14.02 0.18 -8.33
C PRO A 83 15.02 -0.54 -7.42
N ALA A 84 15.95 -1.25 -8.03
CA ALA A 84 17.00 -1.97 -7.33
C ALA A 84 17.74 -1.03 -6.34
N GLY A 85 17.91 -1.49 -5.10
CA GLY A 85 18.58 -0.73 -4.05
C GLY A 85 17.69 0.23 -3.25
N GLU A 86 16.45 0.51 -3.66
CA GLU A 86 15.52 1.33 -2.86
C GLU A 86 14.94 0.55 -1.67
N MET A 87 14.82 -0.78 -1.78
CA MET A 87 14.45 -1.65 -0.69
C MET A 87 15.58 -2.63 -0.37
N ARG A 88 15.83 -2.83 0.93
CA ARG A 88 16.74 -3.87 1.43
C ARG A 88 16.00 -4.69 2.48
N GLN A 89 15.58 -5.86 2.07
CA GLN A 89 14.90 -6.84 2.91
C GLN A 89 15.70 -8.15 2.92
N THR A 90 15.79 -8.78 4.08
CA THR A 90 16.39 -10.10 4.27
C THR A 90 15.39 -10.97 5.00
N GLY A 91 15.43 -12.28 4.74
CA GLY A 91 14.58 -13.26 5.41
C GLY A 91 15.39 -14.48 5.83
N VAL A 92 15.09 -15.03 7.01
CA VAL A 92 15.70 -16.24 7.56
C VAL A 92 14.59 -17.19 7.97
N PRO A 93 14.53 -18.41 7.39
CA PRO A 93 13.61 -19.46 7.86
C PRO A 93 13.94 -19.90 9.28
N ARG A 94 12.89 -20.13 10.10
CA ARG A 94 13.00 -20.75 11.42
C ARG A 94 11.80 -21.67 11.63
N GLY A 95 11.98 -22.96 11.49
CA GLY A 95 10.88 -23.91 11.43
C GLY A 95 9.99 -23.64 10.23
N SER A 96 8.69 -23.55 10.45
CA SER A 96 7.71 -23.17 9.41
C SER A 96 7.63 -21.68 9.14
N ASP A 97 8.24 -20.82 9.96
CA ASP A 97 8.11 -19.37 9.91
C ASP A 97 9.23 -18.69 9.11
N LEU A 98 8.91 -17.52 8.54
CA LEU A 98 9.89 -16.62 7.94
C LEU A 98 10.09 -15.40 8.82
N TYR A 99 11.30 -15.22 9.33
CA TYR A 99 11.75 -14.02 10.03
C TYR A 99 12.35 -13.05 9.02
N ALA A 100 11.65 -11.93 8.75
CA ALA A 100 12.07 -10.94 7.79
C ALA A 100 12.48 -9.63 8.45
N GLU A 101 13.50 -8.98 7.90
CA GLU A 101 13.98 -7.68 8.34
C GLU A 101 14.13 -6.74 7.14
N THR A 102 13.46 -5.56 7.20
CA THR A 102 13.59 -4.51 6.19
C THR A 102 14.40 -3.35 6.77
N ARG A 103 15.65 -3.21 6.32
CA ARG A 103 16.59 -2.17 6.77
C ARG A 103 16.52 -0.90 5.94
N ARG A 104 16.10 -0.99 4.68
CA ARG A 104 15.83 0.15 3.79
C ARG A 104 14.45 -0.02 3.19
N CYS A 105 13.66 1.03 3.23
CA CYS A 105 12.29 1.07 2.73
C CYS A 105 12.09 2.43 2.06
N PRO A 106 11.60 2.52 0.81
CA PRO A 106 11.44 3.78 0.10
C PRO A 106 10.47 4.72 0.82
N TRP A 107 9.39 4.23 1.40
CA TRP A 107 8.44 5.04 2.19
C TRP A 107 9.12 5.71 3.39
N ALA A 108 9.71 4.91 4.27
CA ALA A 108 10.38 5.44 5.47
C ALA A 108 11.55 6.39 5.11
N THR A 109 12.27 6.11 4.02
CA THR A 109 13.37 6.96 3.55
C THR A 109 12.86 8.32 3.08
N VAL A 110 11.77 8.35 2.31
CA VAL A 110 11.15 9.59 1.83
C VAL A 110 10.58 10.39 2.99
N TRP A 111 9.82 9.76 3.89
CA TRP A 111 9.25 10.45 5.05
C TRP A 111 10.32 11.02 5.99
N GLN A 112 11.41 10.29 6.20
CA GLN A 112 12.53 10.80 7.01
C GLN A 112 13.18 12.02 6.37
N LYS A 113 13.43 11.96 5.05
CA LYS A 113 14.03 13.06 4.29
C LYS A 113 13.17 14.33 4.29
N GLU A 114 11.85 14.17 4.21
CA GLU A 114 10.89 15.27 4.13
C GLU A 114 10.34 15.71 5.50
N GLY A 115 10.83 15.13 6.62
CA GLY A 115 10.35 15.45 7.97
C GLY A 115 8.93 14.96 8.28
N LEU A 116 8.43 13.97 7.54
CA LEU A 116 7.04 13.47 7.60
C LEU A 116 6.90 12.13 8.33
N THR A 117 7.93 11.65 9.03
CA THR A 117 7.93 10.35 9.70
C THR A 117 6.76 10.19 10.69
N ASN A 118 6.41 11.26 11.41
CA ASN A 118 5.31 11.25 12.37
C ASN A 118 3.94 11.02 11.71
N PHE A 119 3.78 11.38 10.45
CA PHE A 119 2.57 11.12 9.67
C PHE A 119 2.63 9.76 8.97
N GLY A 120 3.79 9.38 8.44
CA GLY A 120 4.02 8.07 7.84
C GLY A 120 3.85 6.89 8.81
N ARG A 121 3.95 7.12 10.13
CA ARG A 121 3.76 6.07 11.15
C ARG A 121 2.37 5.43 11.09
N TYR A 122 1.30 6.19 10.79
CA TYR A 122 -0.05 5.65 10.70
C TYR A 122 -0.18 4.61 9.58
N TYR A 123 0.57 4.78 8.50
CA TYR A 123 0.65 3.80 7.42
C TYR A 123 1.34 2.51 7.88
N CYS A 124 2.55 2.62 8.44
CA CYS A 124 3.34 1.46 8.86
C CYS A 124 2.74 0.68 10.04
N GLN A 125 1.83 1.28 10.80
CA GLN A 125 1.13 0.60 11.89
C GLN A 125 0.12 -0.44 11.40
N GLU A 126 -0.40 -0.29 10.19
CA GLU A 126 -1.56 -1.06 9.72
C GLU A 126 -1.30 -1.86 8.45
N ILE A 127 -0.51 -1.33 7.51
CA ILE A 127 -0.46 -1.83 6.13
C ILE A 127 -0.07 -3.30 6.02
N ASP A 128 0.96 -3.75 6.74
CA ASP A 128 1.47 -5.11 6.58
C ASP A 128 0.46 -6.15 7.09
N SER A 129 -0.14 -5.90 8.25
CA SER A 129 -1.19 -6.76 8.82
C SER A 129 -2.49 -6.72 8.01
N ALA A 130 -2.83 -5.55 7.46
CA ALA A 130 -4.01 -5.39 6.63
C ALA A 130 -3.90 -6.15 5.30
N LEU A 131 -2.74 -6.11 4.65
CA LEU A 131 -2.47 -6.88 3.43
C LEU A 131 -2.64 -8.38 3.66
N VAL A 132 -2.04 -8.92 4.72
CA VAL A 132 -2.14 -10.35 5.06
C VAL A 132 -3.60 -10.73 5.35
N ARG A 133 -4.31 -9.92 6.15
CA ARG A 133 -5.72 -10.16 6.49
C ARG A 133 -6.63 -10.10 5.27
N GLY A 134 -6.40 -9.15 4.35
CA GLY A 134 -7.15 -9.04 3.10
C GLY A 134 -6.90 -10.22 2.15
N PHE A 135 -5.68 -10.78 2.16
CA PHE A 135 -5.37 -11.96 1.38
C PHE A 135 -6.06 -13.22 1.93
N ASN A 136 -5.90 -13.47 3.23
CA ASN A 136 -6.58 -14.55 3.93
C ASN A 136 -6.61 -14.22 5.44
N PRO A 137 -7.78 -14.03 6.05
CA PRO A 137 -7.90 -13.65 7.45
C PRO A 137 -7.40 -14.72 8.45
N ALA A 138 -7.20 -15.97 8.00
CA ALA A 138 -6.62 -17.03 8.81
C ALA A 138 -5.08 -16.96 8.92
N LEU A 139 -4.43 -16.17 8.07
CA LEU A 139 -2.97 -16.01 8.12
C LEU A 139 -2.56 -15.04 9.22
N VAL A 140 -1.40 -15.31 9.82
CA VAL A 140 -0.87 -14.53 10.93
C VAL A 140 0.49 -13.92 10.57
N ILE A 141 0.63 -12.62 10.84
CA ILE A 141 1.88 -11.88 10.77
C ILE A 141 2.12 -11.14 12.09
N ASP A 142 3.31 -11.23 12.63
CA ASP A 142 3.78 -10.38 13.73
C ASP A 142 4.60 -9.21 13.17
N VAL A 143 4.22 -7.99 13.48
CA VAL A 143 5.01 -6.78 13.21
C VAL A 143 5.74 -6.38 14.49
N ARG A 144 7.04 -6.68 14.58
CA ARG A 144 7.86 -6.54 15.80
C ARG A 144 8.51 -5.16 15.94
N GLY A 145 8.26 -4.26 15.02
CA GLY A 145 8.75 -2.89 15.03
C GLY A 145 8.81 -2.32 13.63
N THR A 146 8.71 -1.00 13.52
CA THR A 146 8.77 -0.29 12.24
C THR A 146 9.78 0.86 12.32
N ARG A 147 10.33 1.24 11.18
CA ARG A 147 11.27 2.37 11.09
C ARG A 147 10.62 3.70 11.44
N THR A 148 9.30 3.79 11.30
CA THR A 148 8.53 5.01 11.62
C THR A 148 8.20 5.14 13.11
N ASN A 149 8.40 4.08 13.91
CA ASN A 149 8.25 4.14 15.36
C ASN A 149 9.60 4.14 16.12
N GLY A 150 10.69 4.53 15.46
CA GLY A 150 12.02 4.66 16.05
C GLY A 150 12.88 3.39 15.98
N SER A 151 12.38 2.28 15.41
CA SER A 151 13.19 1.08 15.21
C SER A 151 14.20 1.27 14.07
N ARG A 152 15.39 0.65 14.18
CA ARG A 152 16.42 0.69 13.12
C ARG A 152 15.97 -0.02 11.84
N SER A 153 15.05 -0.97 11.96
CA SER A 153 14.49 -1.78 10.87
C SER A 153 13.05 -2.15 11.16
N CYS A 154 12.27 -2.47 10.11
CA CYS A 154 11.01 -3.17 10.27
C CYS A 154 11.29 -4.67 10.40
N ARG A 155 10.67 -5.34 11.37
CA ARG A 155 10.85 -6.77 11.64
C ARG A 155 9.51 -7.47 11.64
N PHE A 156 9.45 -8.58 10.91
CA PHE A 156 8.24 -9.35 10.69
C PHE A 156 8.47 -10.82 11.00
N ILE A 157 7.43 -11.50 11.48
CA ILE A 157 7.36 -12.96 11.50
C ILE A 157 6.13 -13.33 10.67
N TYR A 158 6.36 -13.98 9.54
CA TYR A 158 5.31 -14.56 8.72
C TYR A 158 5.15 -16.00 9.15
N HIS A 159 4.05 -16.31 9.85
CA HIS A 159 3.82 -17.66 10.37
C HIS A 159 3.43 -18.61 9.25
N ASP A 160 3.86 -19.86 9.36
CA ASP A 160 3.62 -20.94 8.39
C ASP A 160 4.00 -20.61 6.94
N ALA A 161 5.01 -19.75 6.76
CA ALA A 161 5.51 -19.39 5.43
C ALA A 161 6.06 -20.58 4.62
N PHE A 162 6.49 -21.64 5.30
CA PHE A 162 7.03 -22.87 4.72
C PHE A 162 6.21 -24.12 5.10
N GLY A 163 5.09 -23.95 5.79
CA GLY A 163 4.26 -25.05 6.28
C GLY A 163 3.36 -25.72 5.24
N SER A 164 3.04 -25.01 4.15
CA SER A 164 2.21 -25.51 3.05
C SER A 164 3.01 -25.58 1.77
N PRO A 165 3.06 -26.73 1.08
CA PRO A 165 3.69 -26.82 -0.22
C PRO A 165 2.97 -25.87 -1.20
N LEU A 166 3.73 -25.15 -2.01
CA LEU A 166 3.20 -24.52 -3.22
C LEU A 166 2.64 -25.63 -4.11
N VAL A 167 1.37 -25.59 -4.43
CA VAL A 167 0.69 -26.68 -5.17
C VAL A 167 1.20 -26.77 -6.61
N HIS A 168 1.79 -25.70 -7.14
CA HIS A 168 2.45 -25.72 -8.45
C HIS A 168 3.67 -24.82 -8.48
N GLU A 169 4.83 -25.36 -8.89
CA GLU A 169 5.99 -24.60 -9.34
C GLU A 169 5.69 -23.74 -10.60
N ASN A 170 4.50 -23.89 -11.17
CA ASN A 170 4.03 -23.21 -12.38
C ASN A 170 2.82 -22.33 -12.07
N SER A 171 3.00 -21.18 -11.41
CA SER A 171 2.12 -20.07 -11.74
C SER A 171 2.46 -19.70 -13.21
N GLN A 172 1.57 -20.02 -14.13
CA GLN A 172 1.77 -19.78 -15.58
C GLN A 172 1.88 -18.28 -15.92
N ARG A 173 1.58 -17.41 -14.97
CA ARG A 173 1.67 -15.96 -15.10
C ARG A 173 3.03 -15.45 -14.62
N PRO A 174 3.82 -14.79 -15.49
CA PRO A 174 5.06 -14.13 -15.08
C PRO A 174 4.83 -13.18 -13.89
N GLU A 175 5.79 -13.08 -12.99
CA GLU A 175 5.72 -12.15 -11.84
C GLU A 175 5.42 -10.70 -12.28
N THR A 176 5.93 -10.30 -13.44
CA THR A 176 5.69 -8.99 -14.04
C THR A 176 4.23 -8.71 -14.37
N GLU A 177 3.44 -9.71 -14.74
CA GLU A 177 2.00 -9.56 -15.05
C GLU A 177 1.13 -9.40 -13.80
N ARG A 178 1.67 -9.70 -12.63
CA ARG A 178 0.99 -9.53 -11.34
C ARG A 178 1.21 -8.13 -10.75
N ARG A 179 2.17 -7.38 -11.26
CA ARG A 179 2.51 -6.06 -10.77
C ARG A 179 1.58 -5.00 -11.36
N LEU A 180 1.17 -4.07 -10.53
CA LEU A 180 0.40 -2.91 -10.92
C LEU A 180 1.29 -1.66 -10.87
N PRO A 181 1.08 -0.68 -11.76
CA PRO A 181 1.88 0.53 -11.80
C PRO A 181 1.64 1.38 -10.54
N TRP A 182 2.61 2.22 -10.21
CA TRP A 182 2.51 3.13 -9.06
C TRP A 182 1.39 4.16 -9.19
N SER A 183 0.98 4.51 -10.40
CA SER A 183 -0.21 5.32 -10.66
C SER A 183 -1.45 4.65 -10.07
N TYR A 184 -1.67 3.37 -10.35
CA TYR A 184 -2.79 2.59 -9.81
C TYR A 184 -2.76 2.54 -8.27
N HIS A 185 -1.60 2.21 -7.68
CA HIS A 185 -1.48 2.16 -6.21
C HIS A 185 -1.71 3.51 -5.55
N THR A 186 -1.29 4.60 -6.19
CA THR A 186 -1.44 5.95 -5.65
C THR A 186 -2.88 6.44 -5.76
N ALA A 187 -3.55 6.16 -6.89
CA ALA A 187 -4.98 6.45 -7.07
C ALA A 187 -5.85 5.65 -6.09
N HIS A 188 -5.59 4.35 -5.96
CA HIS A 188 -6.29 3.51 -4.99
C HIS A 188 -6.14 4.05 -3.56
N LEU A 189 -4.91 4.40 -3.15
CA LEU A 189 -4.69 4.99 -1.82
C LEU A 189 -5.50 6.28 -1.66
N TYR A 190 -5.46 7.18 -2.65
CA TYR A 190 -6.18 8.45 -2.60
C TYR A 190 -7.69 8.24 -2.50
N ALA A 191 -8.27 7.36 -3.33
CA ALA A 191 -9.68 7.03 -3.33
C ALA A 191 -10.16 6.52 -1.96
N VAL A 192 -9.43 5.55 -1.39
CA VAL A 192 -9.76 4.99 -0.07
C VAL A 192 -9.62 6.02 1.03
N MET A 193 -8.53 6.80 1.05
CA MET A 193 -8.35 7.84 2.07
C MET A 193 -9.43 8.91 1.98
N ARG A 194 -9.77 9.37 0.77
CA ARG A 194 -10.83 10.36 0.56
C ARG A 194 -12.19 9.85 1.04
N THR A 195 -12.51 8.60 0.73
CA THR A 195 -13.75 7.96 1.19
C THR A 195 -13.80 7.85 2.71
N VAL A 196 -12.78 7.21 3.32
CA VAL A 196 -12.79 6.93 4.78
C VAL A 196 -12.73 8.21 5.61
N LEU A 197 -11.89 9.18 5.21
CA LEU A 197 -11.82 10.45 5.91
C LEU A 197 -13.13 11.24 5.76
N GLY A 198 -13.72 11.26 4.56
CA GLY A 198 -15.00 11.91 4.32
C GLY A 198 -16.15 11.30 5.12
N GLU A 199 -16.21 9.96 5.18
CA GLU A 199 -17.23 9.24 5.97
C GLU A 199 -17.11 9.48 7.48
N GLN A 200 -15.88 9.55 8.03
CA GLN A 200 -15.66 9.58 9.48
C GLN A 200 -15.35 10.97 10.04
N LEU A 201 -14.80 11.89 9.24
CA LEU A 201 -14.49 13.27 9.65
C LEU A 201 -15.36 14.32 8.91
N GLY A 202 -16.23 13.88 8.00
CA GLY A 202 -17.09 14.76 7.22
C GLY A 202 -16.30 15.75 6.37
N THR A 203 -16.72 17.00 6.39
CA THR A 203 -16.10 18.09 5.60
C THR A 203 -14.59 18.24 5.86
N LEU A 204 -14.15 18.06 7.12
CA LEU A 204 -12.72 18.16 7.46
C LEU A 204 -11.89 17.07 6.78
N GLY A 205 -12.45 15.86 6.63
CA GLY A 205 -11.80 14.76 5.92
C GLY A 205 -11.60 15.04 4.44
N TRP A 206 -12.63 15.58 3.76
CA TRP A 206 -12.51 15.99 2.36
C TRP A 206 -11.54 17.14 2.19
N GLN A 207 -11.61 18.17 3.04
CA GLN A 207 -10.68 19.28 3.01
C GLN A 207 -9.23 18.85 3.19
N ALA A 208 -8.96 17.87 4.06
CA ALA A 208 -7.62 17.31 4.25
C ALA A 208 -7.09 16.64 2.97
N CYS A 209 -7.93 15.86 2.29
CA CYS A 209 -7.57 15.23 1.02
C CYS A 209 -7.33 16.26 -0.10
N ASP A 210 -8.20 17.29 -0.21
CA ASP A 210 -8.08 18.34 -1.22
C ASP A 210 -6.82 19.20 -1.00
N ALA A 211 -6.49 19.55 0.26
CA ALA A 211 -5.28 20.28 0.61
C ALA A 211 -3.99 19.45 0.32
N ALA A 212 -4.04 18.15 0.61
CA ALA A 212 -2.95 17.24 0.27
C ALA A 212 -2.76 17.12 -1.24
N LEU A 213 -3.85 17.03 -2.01
CA LEU A 213 -3.80 16.97 -3.47
C LEU A 213 -3.26 18.29 -4.07
N THR A 214 -3.62 19.43 -3.49
CA THR A 214 -3.05 20.74 -3.86
C THR A 214 -1.54 20.78 -3.62
N THR A 215 -1.07 20.26 -2.47
CA THR A 215 0.36 20.14 -2.17
C THR A 215 1.05 19.20 -3.17
N PHE A 216 0.39 18.11 -3.54
CA PHE A 216 0.87 17.15 -4.53
C PHE A 216 1.01 17.81 -5.91
N ALA A 217 -0.01 18.55 -6.36
CA ALA A 217 0.00 19.30 -7.62
C ALA A 217 1.13 20.33 -7.68
N ALA A 218 1.33 21.09 -6.59
CA ALA A 218 2.42 22.07 -6.49
C ALA A 218 3.81 21.43 -6.58
N ARG A 219 3.97 20.18 -6.10
CA ARG A 219 5.25 19.48 -6.08
C ARG A 219 5.55 18.69 -7.35
N PHE A 220 4.54 18.09 -7.98
CA PHE A 220 4.69 17.11 -9.06
C PHE A 220 3.95 17.48 -10.35
N GLY A 221 3.21 18.58 -10.35
CA GLY A 221 2.44 19.06 -11.48
C GLY A 221 0.95 18.73 -11.39
N SER A 222 0.13 19.60 -11.98
CA SER A 222 -1.33 19.45 -11.95
C SER A 222 -1.80 18.19 -12.67
N ALA A 223 -1.18 17.81 -13.79
CA ALA A 223 -1.58 16.63 -14.56
C ALA A 223 -1.62 15.34 -13.73
N MET A 224 -0.65 15.13 -12.84
CA MET A 224 -0.65 13.97 -11.94
C MET A 224 -1.75 14.05 -10.88
N ALA A 225 -2.01 15.25 -10.34
CA ALA A 225 -3.06 15.46 -9.36
C ALA A 225 -4.46 15.33 -9.99
N ASP A 226 -4.67 15.87 -11.20
CA ASP A 226 -5.90 15.75 -11.96
C ASP A 226 -6.22 14.28 -12.27
N TRP A 227 -5.20 13.51 -12.63
CA TRP A 227 -5.32 12.07 -12.85
C TRP A 227 -5.76 11.34 -11.57
N LEU A 228 -5.17 11.63 -10.41
CA LEU A 228 -5.58 11.05 -9.12
C LEU A 228 -7.02 11.41 -8.78
N ASN A 229 -7.42 12.67 -9.01
CA ASN A 229 -8.77 13.14 -8.73
C ASN A 229 -9.81 12.47 -9.64
N ALA A 230 -9.47 12.25 -10.91
CA ALA A 230 -10.35 11.57 -11.87
C ALA A 230 -10.64 10.12 -11.47
N HIS A 231 -9.70 9.45 -10.78
CA HIS A 231 -9.83 8.07 -10.30
C HIS A 231 -10.28 7.95 -8.85
N ALA A 232 -10.64 9.06 -8.18
CA ALA A 232 -11.02 9.05 -6.76
C ALA A 232 -12.32 8.29 -6.46
N GLY A 233 -13.14 8.02 -7.48
CA GLY A 233 -14.40 7.26 -7.39
C GLY A 233 -14.34 5.83 -7.92
N ASP A 234 -13.17 5.37 -8.37
CA ASP A 234 -13.03 4.03 -8.95
C ASP A 234 -13.11 2.93 -7.89
N ASP A 235 -13.62 1.77 -8.28
CA ASP A 235 -13.66 0.57 -7.44
C ASP A 235 -12.34 -0.22 -7.59
N PHE A 236 -11.46 -0.05 -6.61
CA PHE A 236 -10.17 -0.73 -6.55
C PHE A 236 -10.23 -2.08 -5.81
N SER A 237 -11.38 -2.54 -5.36
CA SER A 237 -11.51 -3.83 -4.67
C SER A 237 -11.46 -5.02 -5.63
N ARG A 238 -11.68 -4.79 -6.95
CA ARG A 238 -11.68 -5.78 -8.02
C ARG A 238 -10.36 -5.84 -8.76
N LEU A 239 -10.16 -6.92 -9.52
CA LEU A 239 -9.03 -7.00 -10.44
C LEU A 239 -9.18 -5.98 -11.58
N PRO A 240 -8.10 -5.30 -11.99
CA PRO A 240 -8.15 -4.44 -13.17
C PRO A 240 -8.55 -5.25 -14.40
N GLY A 241 -9.56 -4.80 -15.12
CA GLY A 241 -10.08 -5.46 -16.33
C GLY A 241 -11.31 -6.35 -16.13
N ASP A 242 -11.77 -6.57 -14.90
CA ASP A 242 -12.99 -7.35 -14.58
C ASP A 242 -14.26 -6.45 -14.49
N ALA A 243 -14.29 -5.33 -15.21
CA ALA A 243 -15.44 -4.40 -15.29
C ALA A 243 -16.33 -4.70 -16.49
#